data_5473bf54274c7a4aeacb8b97e019c153
#
_entry.id   5473bf54274c7a4aeacb8b97e019c153
#
_cell.length_a   1.000
_cell.length_b   1.000
_cell.length_c   1.000
_cell.angle_alpha   90.00
_cell.angle_beta   90.00
_cell.angle_gamma   90.00
#
_symmetry.space_group_name_H-M   'P 1'
#
loop_
_entity.id
_entity.type
_entity.pdbx_description
1 polymer ?
#
loop_
_entity_poly.entity_id
_entity_poly.type
_entity_poly.pdbx_seq_one_letter_code
_entity_poly.pdbx_strand_id
1 'polypeptide(L)'
;MTDLNGSSGAGSHDGAVAPGDRLAAYPAQEPLSPLGEAYSQKVLALGAAVQGREVQYGSDPQQCLTVFSPADPNGVVFVVFHGGGWTNGYKEWMYLLAPAFNARGVTLVSATYRLAPQNIFPAGFEDCADAVAWAHRMLMPSLGPAGRLFVGGHSAGGHYAALLAVTDDWRAARDLPVDLLDGCVPISGTYWFGEGSGLAMRPRFLGTDPATDGRASPLLRLSAHCTPAFFLSYGDRDFPHLIRQAKEMTAALEAASVPVHVEVMEDCDHFEAGVACGDQSRPWFAKLVAWMSATPSTTNSSARPR
;
A
#
# COMPACT_ATOMS: atom_id res chain seq x y z
N MET A 1 -43.71 12.69 33.94
CA MET A 1 -43.17 11.39 34.38
C MET A 1 -43.41 10.39 33.28
N THR A 2 -42.44 10.14 32.44
CA THR A 2 -42.30 8.92 31.62
C THR A 2 -40.84 8.90 31.15
N ASP A 3 -40.13 7.91 31.68
CA ASP A 3 -38.71 7.62 31.40
C ASP A 3 -38.54 7.15 29.98
N LEU A 4 -37.54 7.70 29.27
CA LEU A 4 -36.99 7.17 28.03
C LEU A 4 -35.49 6.96 28.22
N ASN A 5 -35.12 5.84 28.85
CA ASN A 5 -33.80 5.26 28.80
C ASN A 5 -33.78 4.16 27.75
N GLY A 6 -33.25 4.46 26.57
CA GLY A 6 -32.94 3.52 25.50
C GLY A 6 -31.42 3.51 25.27
N SER A 7 -30.69 2.72 26.07
CA SER A 7 -29.29 2.41 25.82
C SER A 7 -29.17 1.39 24.69
N SER A 8 -28.79 1.83 23.49
CA SER A 8 -28.33 0.95 22.43
C SER A 8 -26.86 0.60 22.69
N GLY A 9 -26.63 -0.56 23.28
CA GLY A 9 -25.30 -1.14 23.43
C GLY A 9 -24.74 -1.52 22.06
N ALA A 10 -23.69 -0.82 21.65
CA ALA A 10 -22.81 -1.28 20.58
C ALA A 10 -22.01 -2.48 21.14
N GLY A 11 -22.35 -3.67 20.72
CA GLY A 11 -21.64 -4.89 21.06
C GLY A 11 -20.25 -4.87 20.43
N SER A 12 -19.23 -4.75 21.27
CA SER A 12 -17.85 -5.08 20.88
C SER A 12 -17.77 -6.61 20.73
N HIS A 13 -17.73 -7.10 19.49
CA HIS A 13 -17.36 -8.48 19.21
C HIS A 13 -15.84 -8.63 19.32
N ASP A 14 -15.34 -8.82 20.55
CA ASP A 14 -13.98 -9.29 20.84
C ASP A 14 -13.93 -10.82 20.77
N GLY A 15 -14.09 -11.35 19.56
CA GLY A 15 -13.85 -12.75 19.26
C GLY A 15 -12.74 -12.84 18.21
N ALA A 16 -11.54 -13.32 18.59
CA ALA A 16 -10.48 -13.59 17.61
C ALA A 16 -10.99 -14.63 16.59
N VAL A 17 -11.32 -14.17 15.37
CA VAL A 17 -11.73 -15.03 14.26
C VAL A 17 -10.48 -15.76 13.73
N ALA A 18 -10.58 -17.08 13.57
CA ALA A 18 -9.48 -17.86 13.01
C ALA A 18 -9.09 -17.35 11.61
N PRO A 19 -7.79 -17.39 11.22
CA PRO A 19 -7.35 -16.86 9.91
C PRO A 19 -8.12 -17.42 8.71
N GLY A 20 -8.51 -18.70 8.75
CA GLY A 20 -9.30 -19.34 7.68
C GLY A 20 -10.71 -18.77 7.52
N ASP A 21 -11.36 -18.41 8.61
CA ASP A 21 -12.73 -17.85 8.60
C ASP A 21 -12.72 -16.41 8.07
N ARG A 22 -11.63 -15.66 8.27
CA ARG A 22 -11.49 -14.30 7.74
C ARG A 22 -11.43 -14.27 6.22
N LEU A 23 -10.65 -15.18 5.62
CA LEU A 23 -10.50 -15.25 4.17
C LEU A 23 -11.78 -15.72 3.47
N ALA A 24 -12.59 -16.54 4.13
CA ALA A 24 -13.88 -17.00 3.60
C ALA A 24 -14.92 -15.88 3.45
N ALA A 25 -14.73 -14.73 4.10
CA ALA A 25 -15.61 -13.58 3.98
C ALA A 25 -15.37 -12.77 2.68
N TYR A 26 -14.24 -12.96 2.01
CA TYR A 26 -13.95 -12.28 0.74
C TYR A 26 -14.61 -12.97 -0.45
N PRO A 27 -14.95 -12.23 -1.50
CA PRO A 27 -15.38 -12.81 -2.77
C PRO A 27 -14.36 -13.79 -3.32
N ALA A 28 -14.83 -14.78 -4.08
CA ALA A 28 -13.96 -15.73 -4.75
C ALA A 28 -12.98 -15.02 -5.68
N GLN A 29 -11.72 -15.41 -5.62
CA GLN A 29 -10.64 -14.87 -6.43
C GLN A 29 -10.27 -15.84 -7.54
N GLU A 30 -9.44 -15.40 -8.50
CA GLU A 30 -8.91 -16.27 -9.52
C GLU A 30 -7.90 -17.28 -8.94
N PRO A 31 -7.73 -18.45 -9.57
CA PRO A 31 -6.74 -19.42 -9.13
C PRO A 31 -5.33 -18.81 -9.14
N LEU A 32 -4.59 -19.02 -8.06
CA LEU A 32 -3.17 -18.66 -8.00
C LEU A 32 -2.32 -19.65 -8.81
N SER A 33 -1.19 -19.18 -9.31
CA SER A 33 -0.13 -20.08 -9.79
C SER A 33 0.47 -20.87 -8.61
N PRO A 34 1.17 -22.01 -8.84
CA PRO A 34 1.82 -22.75 -7.76
C PRO A 34 2.78 -21.90 -6.91
N LEU A 35 3.51 -20.96 -7.52
CA LEU A 35 4.38 -20.02 -6.82
C LEU A 35 3.58 -18.99 -6.01
N GLY A 36 2.48 -18.49 -6.58
CA GLY A 36 1.56 -17.59 -5.87
C GLY A 36 0.89 -18.25 -4.68
N GLU A 37 0.52 -19.52 -4.80
CA GLU A 37 -0.04 -20.31 -3.70
C GLU A 37 0.97 -20.51 -2.57
N ALA A 38 2.22 -20.90 -2.91
CA ALA A 38 3.30 -21.05 -1.94
C ALA A 38 3.61 -19.72 -1.21
N TYR A 39 3.61 -18.60 -1.94
CA TYR A 39 3.76 -17.26 -1.36
C TYR A 39 2.61 -16.94 -0.41
N SER A 40 1.36 -17.15 -0.85
CA SER A 40 0.16 -16.91 -0.04
C SER A 40 0.22 -17.66 1.28
N GLN A 41 0.49 -18.98 1.23
CA GLN A 41 0.61 -19.82 2.42
C GLN A 41 1.71 -19.31 3.36
N LYS A 42 2.86 -18.92 2.81
CA LYS A 42 4.00 -18.43 3.60
C LYS A 42 3.68 -17.12 4.33
N VAL A 43 3.15 -16.11 3.63
CA VAL A 43 2.85 -14.81 4.24
C VAL A 43 1.70 -14.88 5.23
N LEU A 44 0.68 -15.70 4.96
CA LEU A 44 -0.41 -15.97 5.89
C LEU A 44 0.08 -16.67 7.16
N ALA A 45 0.99 -17.64 7.03
CA ALA A 45 1.58 -18.32 8.20
C ALA A 45 2.41 -17.35 9.06
N LEU A 46 3.20 -16.46 8.44
CA LEU A 46 3.99 -15.44 9.13
C LEU A 46 3.12 -14.39 9.84
N GLY A 47 1.95 -14.06 9.26
CA GLY A 47 1.00 -13.10 9.82
C GLY A 47 -0.04 -13.71 10.78
N ALA A 48 -0.10 -15.04 10.93
CA ALA A 48 -1.23 -15.73 11.56
C ALA A 48 -1.50 -15.31 13.02
N ALA A 49 -0.45 -15.03 13.79
CA ALA A 49 -0.56 -14.61 15.19
C ALA A 49 -0.73 -13.09 15.36
N VAL A 50 -0.63 -12.32 14.27
CA VAL A 50 -0.66 -10.86 14.32
C VAL A 50 -2.10 -10.38 14.37
N GLN A 51 -2.42 -9.57 15.37
CA GLN A 51 -3.77 -9.03 15.58
C GLN A 51 -3.76 -7.51 15.49
N GLY A 52 -4.80 -6.96 14.87
CA GLY A 52 -5.02 -5.53 14.75
C GLY A 52 -6.51 -5.19 14.78
N ARG A 53 -6.84 -3.91 14.81
CA ARG A 53 -8.21 -3.43 14.77
C ARG A 53 -8.72 -3.41 13.32
N GLU A 54 -9.71 -4.23 13.03
CA GLU A 54 -10.35 -4.25 11.71
C GLU A 54 -11.33 -3.08 11.52
N VAL A 55 -11.38 -2.58 10.30
CA VAL A 55 -12.22 -1.46 9.90
C VAL A 55 -12.74 -1.69 8.49
N GLN A 56 -14.03 -1.51 8.33
CA GLN A 56 -14.68 -1.41 7.02
C GLN A 56 -14.66 0.05 6.59
N TYR A 57 -14.00 0.38 5.47
CA TYR A 57 -13.91 1.75 4.98
C TYR A 57 -14.86 2.05 3.81
N GLY A 58 -15.50 1.02 3.26
CA GLY A 58 -16.51 1.11 2.21
C GLY A 58 -17.59 0.03 2.35
N SER A 59 -18.48 -0.10 1.38
CA SER A 59 -19.63 -1.03 1.43
C SER A 59 -19.32 -2.43 0.88
N ASP A 60 -18.22 -2.58 0.10
CA ASP A 60 -17.82 -3.88 -0.45
C ASP A 60 -16.99 -4.66 0.58
N PRO A 61 -17.14 -5.99 0.69
CA PRO A 61 -16.33 -6.81 1.60
C PRO A 61 -14.81 -6.62 1.43
N GLN A 62 -14.34 -6.28 0.23
CA GLN A 62 -12.94 -6.00 -0.05
C GLN A 62 -12.51 -4.57 0.31
N GLN A 63 -13.42 -3.69 0.70
CA GLN A 63 -13.12 -2.33 1.17
C GLN A 63 -12.90 -2.32 2.69
N CYS A 64 -11.95 -3.11 3.17
CA CYS A 64 -11.62 -3.21 4.59
C CYS A 64 -10.10 -3.09 4.82
N LEU A 65 -9.74 -2.69 6.02
CA LEU A 65 -8.35 -2.53 6.44
C LEU A 65 -8.15 -3.00 7.88
N THR A 66 -6.91 -3.22 8.26
CA THR A 66 -6.54 -3.51 9.65
C THR A 66 -5.47 -2.53 10.12
N VAL A 67 -5.69 -1.94 11.28
CA VAL A 67 -4.77 -1.02 11.93
C VAL A 67 -4.00 -1.77 13.02
N PHE A 68 -2.69 -1.74 12.92
CA PHE A 68 -1.75 -2.26 13.92
C PHE A 68 -1.09 -1.07 14.62
N SER A 69 -1.54 -0.80 15.84
CA SER A 69 -1.01 0.31 16.62
C SER A 69 0.15 -0.15 17.50
N PRO A 70 1.30 0.54 17.49
CA PRO A 70 2.39 0.28 18.42
C PRO A 70 2.01 0.71 19.84
N ALA A 71 2.69 0.15 20.85
CA ALA A 71 2.53 0.56 22.24
C ALA A 71 3.02 2.01 22.47
N ASP A 72 4.06 2.41 21.72
CA ASP A 72 4.67 3.76 21.81
C ASP A 72 4.76 4.35 20.38
N PRO A 73 3.74 5.09 19.93
CA PRO A 73 3.71 5.64 18.59
C PRO A 73 4.73 6.75 18.35
N ASN A 74 5.47 6.68 17.24
CA ASN A 74 6.45 7.69 16.83
C ASN A 74 5.88 8.77 15.89
N GLY A 75 4.57 8.78 15.66
CA GLY A 75 3.90 9.73 14.76
C GLY A 75 3.88 9.31 13.29
N VAL A 76 4.43 8.15 12.94
CA VAL A 76 4.41 7.64 11.55
C VAL A 76 3.23 6.68 11.36
N VAL A 77 2.45 6.92 10.30
CA VAL A 77 1.43 6.01 9.75
C VAL A 77 1.92 5.50 8.39
N PHE A 78 1.94 4.19 8.24
CA PHE A 78 2.33 3.53 7.00
C PHE A 78 1.16 2.69 6.46
N VAL A 79 0.54 3.13 5.37
CA VAL A 79 -0.55 2.41 4.69
C VAL A 79 0.06 1.52 3.62
N VAL A 80 -0.22 0.22 3.69
CA VAL A 80 0.35 -0.77 2.78
C VAL A 80 -0.74 -1.56 2.05
N PHE A 81 -0.47 -1.85 0.76
CA PHE A 81 -1.33 -2.61 -0.11
C PHE A 81 -0.67 -3.92 -0.54
N HIS A 82 -1.48 -5.00 -0.57
CA HIS A 82 -1.00 -6.32 -0.97
C HIS A 82 -0.75 -6.44 -2.47
N GLY A 83 0.05 -7.43 -2.86
CA GLY A 83 0.23 -7.87 -4.24
C GLY A 83 -0.88 -8.79 -4.74
N GLY A 84 -0.60 -9.57 -5.79
CA GLY A 84 -1.52 -10.57 -6.33
C GLY A 84 -2.04 -10.24 -7.73
N GLY A 85 -1.31 -9.44 -8.51
CA GLY A 85 -1.61 -9.19 -9.93
C GLY A 85 -2.96 -8.52 -10.16
N TRP A 86 -3.45 -7.75 -9.19
CA TRP A 86 -4.75 -7.06 -9.17
C TRP A 86 -5.98 -7.98 -9.16
N THR A 87 -5.79 -9.30 -9.20
CA THR A 87 -6.85 -10.32 -9.27
C THR A 87 -6.91 -11.23 -8.05
N ASN A 88 -5.90 -11.14 -7.19
CA ASN A 88 -5.74 -11.95 -6.00
C ASN A 88 -5.18 -11.13 -4.84
N GLY A 89 -5.23 -11.72 -3.65
CA GLY A 89 -4.59 -11.18 -2.45
C GLY A 89 -5.57 -10.66 -1.42
N TYR A 90 -5.00 -10.39 -0.26
CA TYR A 90 -5.73 -9.99 0.93
C TYR A 90 -4.86 -9.04 1.76
N LYS A 91 -5.48 -8.17 2.58
CA LYS A 91 -4.72 -7.36 3.56
C LYS A 91 -3.89 -8.23 4.50
N GLU A 92 -4.33 -9.45 4.76
CA GLU A 92 -3.65 -10.44 5.60
C GLU A 92 -2.26 -10.81 5.07
N TRP A 93 -2.00 -10.66 3.77
CA TRP A 93 -0.68 -10.90 3.19
C TRP A 93 0.39 -9.90 3.66
N MET A 94 -0.04 -8.74 4.17
CA MET A 94 0.87 -7.71 4.67
C MET A 94 1.00 -7.71 6.20
N TYR A 95 0.29 -8.59 6.92
CA TYR A 95 0.33 -8.64 8.38
C TYR A 95 1.72 -8.98 8.94
N LEU A 96 2.52 -9.75 8.19
CA LEU A 96 3.91 -10.07 8.57
C LEU A 96 4.77 -8.82 8.84
N LEU A 97 4.40 -7.66 8.29
CA LEU A 97 5.12 -6.41 8.49
C LEU A 97 4.86 -5.81 9.90
N ALA A 98 3.67 -6.03 10.46
CA ALA A 98 3.23 -5.29 11.63
C ALA A 98 4.14 -5.43 12.87
N PRO A 99 4.66 -6.61 13.25
CA PRO A 99 5.53 -6.73 14.41
C PRO A 99 6.80 -5.89 14.29
N ALA A 100 7.41 -5.88 13.09
CA ALA A 100 8.63 -5.14 12.83
C ALA A 100 8.42 -3.63 12.90
N PHE A 101 7.37 -3.12 12.24
CA PHE A 101 7.05 -1.70 12.21
C PHE A 101 6.54 -1.19 13.57
N ASN A 102 5.67 -1.95 14.25
CA ASN A 102 5.21 -1.58 15.59
C ASN A 102 6.35 -1.51 16.62
N ALA A 103 7.35 -2.41 16.54
CA ALA A 103 8.53 -2.35 17.38
C ALA A 103 9.37 -1.06 17.19
N ARG A 104 9.13 -0.32 16.12
CA ARG A 104 9.76 0.98 15.81
C ARG A 104 8.81 2.17 15.99
N GLY A 105 7.65 1.95 16.61
CA GLY A 105 6.67 2.99 16.88
C GLY A 105 5.82 3.39 15.66
N VAL A 106 5.92 2.68 14.53
CA VAL A 106 5.15 2.97 13.31
C VAL A 106 3.78 2.30 13.40
N THR A 107 2.72 3.07 13.22
CA THR A 107 1.38 2.53 13.01
C THR A 107 1.27 1.97 11.60
N LEU A 108 1.07 0.67 11.46
CA LEU A 108 0.85 0.03 10.17
C LEU A 108 -0.65 -0.09 9.87
N VAL A 109 -1.05 0.26 8.65
CA VAL A 109 -2.40 0.06 8.14
C VAL A 109 -2.31 -0.84 6.91
N SER A 110 -2.84 -2.04 7.01
CA SER A 110 -2.92 -2.96 5.87
C SER A 110 -4.32 -2.92 5.27
N ALA A 111 -4.44 -2.58 3.99
CA ALA A 111 -5.72 -2.45 3.31
C ALA A 111 -5.85 -3.47 2.16
N THR A 112 -7.05 -4.02 2.00
CA THR A 112 -7.45 -4.71 0.77
C THR A 112 -8.26 -3.75 -0.11
N TYR A 113 -8.51 -4.16 -1.34
CA TYR A 113 -9.20 -3.39 -2.37
C TYR A 113 -9.93 -4.34 -3.32
N ARG A 114 -10.94 -3.87 -4.04
CA ARG A 114 -11.69 -4.67 -5.01
C ARG A 114 -10.82 -5.14 -6.16
N LEU A 115 -10.98 -6.40 -6.52
CA LEU A 115 -10.12 -7.12 -7.46
C LEU A 115 -10.75 -7.24 -8.84
N ALA A 116 -9.90 -7.23 -9.86
CA ALA A 116 -10.22 -7.62 -11.21
C ALA A 116 -10.37 -9.16 -11.29
N PRO A 117 -11.05 -9.72 -12.30
CA PRO A 117 -11.68 -9.00 -13.41
C PRO A 117 -13.06 -8.40 -13.12
N GLN A 118 -13.66 -8.68 -11.95
CA GLN A 118 -14.98 -8.17 -11.59
C GLN A 118 -14.95 -6.64 -11.43
N ASN A 119 -13.84 -6.12 -10.92
CA ASN A 119 -13.61 -4.69 -10.70
C ASN A 119 -12.31 -4.24 -11.38
N ILE A 120 -12.40 -3.96 -12.70
CA ILE A 120 -11.24 -3.49 -13.48
C ILE A 120 -10.79 -2.10 -13.03
N PHE A 121 -9.57 -1.69 -13.43
CA PHE A 121 -9.07 -0.34 -13.19
C PHE A 121 -10.07 0.73 -13.68
N PRO A 122 -10.40 1.78 -12.86
CA PRO A 122 -9.66 2.19 -11.66
C PRO A 122 -10.23 1.71 -10.31
N ALA A 123 -11.17 0.75 -10.26
CA ALA A 123 -11.89 0.41 -9.02
C ALA A 123 -10.97 0.15 -7.81
N GLY A 124 -9.98 -0.73 -7.94
CA GLY A 124 -9.03 -1.01 -6.85
C GLY A 124 -8.14 0.19 -6.50
N PHE A 125 -7.82 1.05 -7.47
CA PHE A 125 -7.08 2.30 -7.23
C PHE A 125 -7.91 3.29 -6.39
N GLU A 126 -9.19 3.46 -6.72
CA GLU A 126 -10.11 4.29 -5.94
C GLU A 126 -10.27 3.77 -4.51
N ASP A 127 -10.33 2.46 -4.33
CA ASP A 127 -10.38 1.84 -3.00
C ASP A 127 -9.11 2.12 -2.19
N CYS A 128 -7.93 2.02 -2.82
CA CYS A 128 -6.67 2.39 -2.18
C CYS A 128 -6.64 3.88 -1.77
N ALA A 129 -7.19 4.77 -2.62
CA ALA A 129 -7.34 6.19 -2.32
C ALA A 129 -8.29 6.41 -1.12
N ASP A 130 -9.39 5.68 -1.05
CA ASP A 130 -10.34 5.73 0.09
C ASP A 130 -9.70 5.24 1.39
N ALA A 131 -8.89 4.18 1.33
CA ALA A 131 -8.17 3.66 2.50
C ALA A 131 -7.14 4.70 3.02
N VAL A 132 -6.42 5.39 2.14
CA VAL A 132 -5.50 6.48 2.51
C VAL A 132 -6.27 7.66 3.09
N ALA A 133 -7.40 8.05 2.48
CA ALA A 133 -8.28 9.10 2.99
C ALA A 133 -8.81 8.78 4.39
N TRP A 134 -9.19 7.53 4.60
CA TRP A 134 -9.59 7.05 5.92
C TRP A 134 -8.46 7.17 6.94
N ALA A 135 -7.26 6.70 6.61
CA ALA A 135 -6.10 6.78 7.50
C ALA A 135 -5.78 8.25 7.86
N HIS A 136 -5.80 9.15 6.88
CA HIS A 136 -5.61 10.58 7.12
C HIS A 136 -6.64 11.14 8.08
N ARG A 137 -7.93 10.92 7.82
CA ARG A 137 -9.02 11.51 8.63
C ARG A 137 -9.11 10.94 10.04
N MET A 138 -8.77 9.66 10.20
CA MET A 138 -9.01 8.93 11.46
C MET A 138 -7.77 8.81 12.35
N LEU A 139 -6.57 8.81 11.78
CA LEU A 139 -5.34 8.59 12.53
C LEU A 139 -4.50 9.86 12.69
N MET A 140 -4.35 10.64 11.62
CA MET A 140 -3.45 11.81 11.62
C MET A 140 -3.83 12.91 12.61
N PRO A 141 -5.12 13.22 12.88
CA PRO A 141 -5.49 14.28 13.82
C PRO A 141 -4.94 14.07 15.24
N SER A 142 -4.82 12.81 15.68
CA SER A 142 -4.27 12.48 17.00
C SER A 142 -2.75 12.62 17.09
N LEU A 143 -2.05 12.67 15.94
CA LEU A 143 -0.59 12.77 15.87
C LEU A 143 -0.10 14.23 15.78
N GLY A 144 -1.01 15.16 15.54
CA GLY A 144 -0.70 16.58 15.41
C GLY A 144 0.21 16.89 14.20
N PRO A 145 0.83 18.10 14.18
CA PRO A 145 1.64 18.56 13.03
C PRO A 145 2.91 17.75 12.76
N ALA A 146 3.34 16.91 13.71
CA ALA A 146 4.50 16.04 13.55
C ALA A 146 4.13 14.68 12.91
N GLY A 147 2.84 14.40 12.71
CA GLY A 147 2.35 13.20 12.08
C GLY A 147 2.82 13.11 10.63
N ARG A 148 3.21 11.92 10.19
CA ARG A 148 3.68 11.63 8.84
C ARG A 148 2.96 10.43 8.24
N LEU A 149 2.54 10.55 6.99
CA LEU A 149 1.78 9.53 6.27
C LEU A 149 2.55 9.00 5.07
N PHE A 150 2.86 7.71 5.12
CA PHE A 150 3.52 7.00 4.04
C PHE A 150 2.55 5.99 3.39
N VAL A 151 2.75 5.76 2.10
CA VAL A 151 2.06 4.69 1.35
C VAL A 151 3.07 3.73 0.79
N GLY A 152 2.72 2.45 0.69
CA GLY A 152 3.58 1.45 0.08
C GLY A 152 2.82 0.17 -0.26
N GLY A 153 3.56 -0.84 -0.70
CA GLY A 153 2.98 -2.14 -1.01
C GLY A 153 3.87 -2.98 -1.90
N HIS A 154 3.49 -4.23 -2.06
CA HIS A 154 4.24 -5.19 -2.87
C HIS A 154 3.55 -5.42 -4.22
N SER A 155 4.33 -5.51 -5.31
CA SER A 155 3.82 -5.88 -6.64
C SER A 155 2.66 -4.99 -7.12
N ALA A 156 1.45 -5.51 -7.31
CA ALA A 156 0.25 -4.75 -7.62
C ALA A 156 -0.06 -3.67 -6.57
N GLY A 157 0.20 -3.94 -5.29
CA GLY A 157 0.09 -2.93 -4.23
C GLY A 157 1.15 -1.83 -4.33
N GLY A 158 2.37 -2.18 -4.74
CA GLY A 158 3.43 -1.22 -5.05
C GLY A 158 3.09 -0.31 -6.23
N HIS A 159 2.40 -0.87 -7.25
CA HIS A 159 1.83 -0.10 -8.36
C HIS A 159 0.82 0.94 -7.86
N TYR A 160 -0.19 0.53 -7.07
CA TYR A 160 -1.19 1.47 -6.55
C TYR A 160 -0.58 2.53 -5.64
N ALA A 161 0.36 2.16 -4.77
CA ALA A 161 1.07 3.12 -3.94
C ALA A 161 1.82 4.16 -4.78
N ALA A 162 2.54 3.72 -5.83
CA ALA A 162 3.25 4.62 -6.72
C ALA A 162 2.28 5.53 -7.50
N LEU A 163 1.16 5.00 -8.00
CA LEU A 163 0.16 5.80 -8.72
C LEU A 163 -0.50 6.84 -7.82
N LEU A 164 -0.84 6.50 -6.57
CA LEU A 164 -1.31 7.45 -5.56
C LEU A 164 -0.27 8.56 -5.28
N ALA A 165 1.00 8.19 -5.24
CA ALA A 165 2.08 9.15 -4.95
C ALA A 165 2.29 10.16 -6.07
N VAL A 166 2.19 9.75 -7.35
CA VAL A 166 2.50 10.60 -8.50
C VAL A 166 1.32 11.37 -9.06
N THR A 167 0.09 11.13 -8.55
CA THR A 167 -1.14 11.80 -9.01
C THR A 167 -1.83 12.55 -7.86
N ASP A 168 -2.58 13.59 -8.17
CA ASP A 168 -3.31 14.44 -7.21
C ASP A 168 -4.82 14.49 -7.41
N ASP A 169 -5.32 14.06 -8.57
CA ASP A 169 -6.74 14.05 -8.91
C ASP A 169 -7.60 13.30 -7.88
N TRP A 170 -7.12 12.17 -7.34
CA TRP A 170 -7.80 11.42 -6.30
C TRP A 170 -7.86 12.16 -4.94
N ARG A 171 -6.85 13.02 -4.67
CA ARG A 171 -6.81 13.86 -3.45
C ARG A 171 -7.84 14.96 -3.56
N ALA A 172 -7.85 15.67 -4.69
CA ALA A 172 -8.83 16.72 -4.97
C ALA A 172 -10.27 16.21 -4.91
N ALA A 173 -10.53 15.02 -5.48
CA ALA A 173 -11.85 14.38 -5.42
C ALA A 173 -12.32 14.01 -4.00
N ARG A 174 -11.44 14.03 -3.01
CA ARG A 174 -11.69 13.68 -1.60
C ARG A 174 -11.46 14.82 -0.62
N ASP A 175 -11.29 16.06 -1.13
CA ASP A 175 -10.97 17.24 -0.31
C ASP A 175 -9.74 17.03 0.59
N LEU A 176 -8.67 16.42 0.04
CA LEU A 176 -7.42 16.15 0.74
C LEU A 176 -6.30 17.09 0.30
N PRO A 177 -5.35 17.39 1.19
CA PRO A 177 -4.18 18.20 0.85
C PRO A 177 -3.36 17.59 -0.29
N VAL A 178 -2.80 18.44 -1.18
CA VAL A 178 -1.93 17.99 -2.28
C VAL A 178 -0.64 17.37 -1.75
N ASP A 179 -0.14 17.84 -0.62
CA ASP A 179 1.06 17.41 0.10
C ASP A 179 0.78 16.39 1.20
N LEU A 180 -0.33 15.65 1.09
CA LEU A 180 -0.80 14.68 2.07
C LEU A 180 0.24 13.59 2.40
N LEU A 181 0.99 13.13 1.40
CA LEU A 181 1.92 12.02 1.53
C LEU A 181 3.34 12.50 1.77
N ASP A 182 4.00 12.00 2.81
CA ASP A 182 5.40 12.29 3.13
C ASP A 182 6.36 11.38 2.35
N GLY A 183 5.93 10.17 2.00
CA GLY A 183 6.73 9.26 1.18
C GLY A 183 5.97 8.08 0.59
N CYS A 184 6.63 7.47 -0.41
CA CYS A 184 6.13 6.29 -1.11
C CYS A 184 7.16 5.15 -1.08
N VAL A 185 6.71 3.94 -0.72
CA VAL A 185 7.56 2.75 -0.53
C VAL A 185 7.05 1.60 -1.41
N PRO A 186 7.24 1.66 -2.74
CA PRO A 186 6.86 0.57 -3.62
C PRO A 186 7.93 -0.53 -3.59
N ILE A 187 7.49 -1.78 -3.43
CA ILE A 187 8.33 -2.97 -3.40
C ILE A 187 7.98 -3.81 -4.62
N SER A 188 8.93 -4.02 -5.53
CA SER A 188 8.71 -4.80 -6.76
C SER A 188 7.47 -4.34 -7.55
N GLY A 189 7.24 -3.03 -7.60
CA GLY A 189 6.06 -2.41 -8.20
C GLY A 189 6.06 -2.43 -9.73
N THR A 190 4.88 -2.28 -10.31
CA THR A 190 4.71 -2.03 -11.75
C THR A 190 4.54 -0.52 -11.97
N TYR A 191 5.27 0.03 -12.94
CA TYR A 191 5.23 1.48 -13.15
C TYR A 191 4.74 1.88 -14.54
N TRP A 192 4.61 0.91 -15.45
CA TRP A 192 4.20 1.19 -16.82
C TRP A 192 3.42 0.03 -17.44
N PHE A 193 2.36 0.36 -18.18
CA PHE A 193 1.56 -0.53 -19.01
C PHE A 193 1.60 -0.07 -20.45
N GLY A 194 1.41 -1.00 -21.37
CA GLY A 194 1.42 -0.77 -22.80
C GLY A 194 2.30 -1.75 -23.54
N GLU A 195 2.44 -1.55 -24.85
CA GLU A 195 3.27 -2.40 -25.71
C GLU A 195 4.74 -2.35 -25.28
N GLY A 196 5.35 -3.50 -25.01
CA GLY A 196 6.72 -3.59 -24.51
C GLY A 196 6.88 -3.50 -23.00
N SER A 197 5.81 -3.28 -22.22
CA SER A 197 5.86 -3.25 -20.76
C SER A 197 6.30 -4.57 -20.12
N GLY A 198 6.10 -5.69 -20.82
CA GLY A 198 6.31 -7.04 -20.31
C GLY A 198 5.07 -7.62 -19.61
N LEU A 199 3.94 -6.91 -19.65
CA LEU A 199 2.69 -7.28 -18.98
C LEU A 199 1.53 -7.35 -19.96
N ALA A 200 0.77 -8.45 -19.92
CA ALA A 200 -0.43 -8.69 -20.72
C ALA A 200 -1.68 -8.56 -19.84
N MET A 201 -2.05 -7.31 -19.51
CA MET A 201 -3.09 -7.03 -18.51
C MET A 201 -4.48 -6.73 -19.10
N ARG A 202 -4.66 -6.89 -20.41
CA ARG A 202 -5.95 -6.71 -21.09
C ARG A 202 -6.61 -8.05 -21.45
N PRO A 203 -7.93 -8.14 -21.38
CA PRO A 203 -8.88 -7.14 -20.82
C PRO A 203 -8.99 -7.23 -19.28
N ARG A 204 -8.28 -8.17 -18.68
CA ARG A 204 -8.47 -8.68 -17.32
C ARG A 204 -8.41 -7.59 -16.24
N PHE A 205 -7.39 -6.74 -16.26
CA PHE A 205 -7.21 -5.65 -15.30
C PHE A 205 -7.54 -4.27 -15.89
N LEU A 206 -7.05 -3.98 -17.08
CA LEU A 206 -7.14 -2.66 -17.72
C LEU A 206 -8.39 -2.48 -18.60
N GLY A 207 -9.23 -3.53 -18.73
CA GLY A 207 -10.35 -3.50 -19.67
C GLY A 207 -9.89 -3.44 -21.12
N THR A 208 -10.78 -3.00 -22.02
CA THR A 208 -10.52 -3.00 -23.48
C THR A 208 -10.07 -1.63 -24.02
N ASP A 209 -10.25 -0.55 -23.28
CA ASP A 209 -9.87 0.81 -23.70
C ASP A 209 -8.36 1.03 -23.61
N PRO A 210 -7.61 1.23 -24.72
CA PRO A 210 -6.17 1.46 -24.68
C PRO A 210 -5.74 2.71 -23.89
N ALA A 211 -6.60 3.72 -23.77
CA ALA A 211 -6.31 4.91 -23.00
C ALA A 211 -6.12 4.64 -21.49
N THR A 212 -6.58 3.47 -21.04
CA THR A 212 -6.38 3.02 -19.65
C THR A 212 -4.91 2.79 -19.32
N ASP A 213 -4.07 2.38 -20.29
CA ASP A 213 -2.64 2.14 -20.06
C ASP A 213 -1.95 3.39 -19.49
N GLY A 214 -2.15 4.54 -20.13
CA GLY A 214 -1.56 5.80 -19.66
C GLY A 214 -2.09 6.23 -18.28
N ARG A 215 -3.39 6.05 -18.04
CA ARG A 215 -4.02 6.41 -16.76
C ARG A 215 -3.54 5.53 -15.61
N ALA A 216 -3.25 4.25 -15.89
CA ALA A 216 -2.79 3.28 -14.92
C ALA A 216 -1.26 3.28 -14.73
N SER A 217 -0.49 4.00 -15.54
CA SER A 217 0.97 3.97 -15.52
C SER A 217 1.57 5.08 -14.64
N PRO A 218 2.12 4.80 -13.45
CA PRO A 218 2.79 5.81 -12.63
C PRO A 218 3.85 6.60 -13.39
N LEU A 219 4.67 5.91 -14.21
CA LEU A 219 5.74 6.52 -15.00
C LEU A 219 5.22 7.60 -15.97
N LEU A 220 4.02 7.41 -16.53
CA LEU A 220 3.41 8.35 -17.48
C LEU A 220 2.56 9.43 -16.80
N ARG A 221 2.34 9.32 -15.49
CA ARG A 221 1.54 10.23 -14.68
C ARG A 221 2.37 11.05 -13.71
N LEU A 222 3.70 10.88 -13.72
CA LEU A 222 4.61 11.54 -12.79
C LEU A 222 4.48 13.07 -12.88
N SER A 223 4.09 13.68 -11.76
CA SER A 223 4.05 15.13 -11.58
C SER A 223 4.91 15.52 -10.40
N ALA A 224 6.02 16.21 -10.63
CA ALA A 224 6.93 16.66 -9.57
C ALA A 224 6.23 17.57 -8.54
N HIS A 225 5.14 18.22 -8.93
CA HIS A 225 4.38 19.12 -8.07
C HIS A 225 3.75 18.44 -6.85
N CYS A 226 3.26 17.21 -7.02
CA CYS A 226 2.56 16.48 -5.96
C CYS A 226 3.28 15.21 -5.46
N THR A 227 4.42 14.87 -6.07
CA THR A 227 5.12 13.62 -5.80
C THR A 227 6.00 13.73 -4.55
N PRO A 228 5.77 12.90 -3.51
CA PRO A 228 6.62 12.83 -2.32
C PRO A 228 7.96 12.14 -2.62
N ALA A 229 8.83 12.05 -1.63
CA ALA A 229 10.05 11.23 -1.72
C ALA A 229 9.72 9.73 -1.89
N PHE A 230 10.59 9.00 -2.61
CA PHE A 230 10.44 7.56 -2.84
C PHE A 230 11.54 6.75 -2.15
N PHE A 231 11.15 5.63 -1.55
CA PHE A 231 12.04 4.53 -1.20
C PHE A 231 11.63 3.33 -2.07
N LEU A 232 12.22 3.25 -3.25
CA LEU A 232 11.89 2.24 -4.26
C LEU A 232 12.77 1.01 -4.06
N SER A 233 12.16 -0.18 -4.02
CA SER A 233 12.91 -1.42 -3.83
C SER A 233 12.41 -2.55 -4.74
N TYR A 234 13.33 -3.47 -5.05
CA TYR A 234 13.06 -4.68 -5.81
C TYR A 234 14.13 -5.75 -5.53
N GLY A 235 13.82 -7.01 -5.79
CA GLY A 235 14.78 -8.10 -5.68
C GLY A 235 15.77 -8.14 -6.85
N ASP A 236 17.01 -8.53 -6.61
CA ASP A 236 18.04 -8.67 -7.66
C ASP A 236 17.72 -9.78 -8.67
N ARG A 237 16.85 -10.74 -8.28
CA ARG A 237 16.33 -11.83 -9.10
C ARG A 237 14.85 -11.68 -9.43
N ASP A 238 14.29 -10.47 -9.30
CA ASP A 238 12.91 -10.16 -9.65
C ASP A 238 12.64 -10.37 -11.15
N PHE A 239 11.39 -10.31 -11.55
CA PHE A 239 11.01 -10.40 -12.96
C PHE A 239 11.76 -9.33 -13.78
N PRO A 240 12.41 -9.71 -14.91
CA PRO A 240 13.25 -8.77 -15.68
C PRO A 240 12.53 -7.49 -16.11
N HIS A 241 11.23 -7.56 -16.38
CA HIS A 241 10.44 -6.40 -16.76
C HIS A 241 10.19 -5.47 -15.55
N LEU A 242 10.05 -5.98 -14.33
CA LEU A 242 9.90 -5.15 -13.13
C LEU A 242 11.21 -4.47 -12.74
N ILE A 243 12.35 -5.17 -12.84
CA ILE A 243 13.69 -4.57 -12.63
C ILE A 243 13.90 -3.43 -13.63
N ARG A 244 13.56 -3.64 -14.92
CA ARG A 244 13.65 -2.60 -15.94
C ARG A 244 12.77 -1.41 -15.60
N GLN A 245 11.49 -1.63 -15.30
CA GLN A 245 10.53 -0.57 -14.96
C GLN A 245 10.94 0.19 -13.68
N ALA A 246 11.52 -0.48 -12.69
CA ALA A 246 12.05 0.15 -11.49
C ALA A 246 13.18 1.14 -11.82
N LYS A 247 14.10 0.76 -12.71
CA LYS A 247 15.18 1.64 -13.19
C LYS A 247 14.65 2.82 -14.00
N GLU A 248 13.65 2.59 -14.87
CA GLU A 248 13.00 3.64 -15.65
C GLU A 248 12.26 4.64 -14.74
N MET A 249 11.55 4.14 -13.72
CA MET A 249 10.88 4.99 -12.73
C MET A 249 11.88 5.80 -11.90
N THR A 250 13.00 5.20 -11.49
CA THR A 250 14.08 5.90 -10.78
C THR A 250 14.61 7.05 -11.62
N ALA A 251 14.98 6.79 -12.87
CA ALA A 251 15.47 7.83 -13.78
C ALA A 251 14.46 8.96 -14.00
N ALA A 252 13.17 8.65 -14.09
CA ALA A 252 12.13 9.65 -14.24
C ALA A 252 11.95 10.51 -12.97
N LEU A 253 12.01 9.90 -11.78
CA LEU A 253 11.98 10.63 -10.50
C LEU A 253 13.18 11.57 -10.35
N GLU A 254 14.38 11.10 -10.67
CA GLU A 254 15.61 11.91 -10.66
C GLU A 254 15.52 13.09 -11.65
N ALA A 255 15.06 12.83 -12.88
CA ALA A 255 14.88 13.86 -13.91
C ALA A 255 13.83 14.93 -13.48
N ALA A 256 12.82 14.53 -12.70
CA ALA A 256 11.82 15.40 -12.13
C ALA A 256 12.28 16.08 -10.82
N SER A 257 13.53 15.85 -10.37
CA SER A 257 14.06 16.33 -9.08
C SER A 257 13.26 15.86 -7.86
N VAL A 258 12.61 14.71 -7.95
CA VAL A 258 11.94 14.05 -6.84
C VAL A 258 12.96 13.20 -6.08
N PRO A 259 13.11 13.36 -4.76
CA PRO A 259 14.04 12.56 -3.97
C PRO A 259 13.70 11.07 -4.08
N VAL A 260 14.67 10.24 -4.48
CA VAL A 260 14.51 8.79 -4.57
C VAL A 260 15.70 8.08 -3.93
N HIS A 261 15.39 7.12 -3.06
CA HIS A 261 16.34 6.10 -2.58
C HIS A 261 15.99 4.78 -3.25
N VAL A 262 16.98 4.09 -3.78
CA VAL A 262 16.80 2.78 -4.40
C VAL A 262 17.49 1.72 -3.55
N GLU A 263 16.74 0.68 -3.18
CA GLU A 263 17.29 -0.46 -2.45
C GLU A 263 17.07 -1.75 -3.26
N VAL A 264 18.16 -2.35 -3.72
CA VAL A 264 18.13 -3.67 -4.36
C VAL A 264 18.30 -4.72 -3.28
N MET A 265 17.31 -5.60 -3.16
CA MET A 265 17.28 -6.65 -2.14
C MET A 265 18.02 -7.88 -2.68
N GLU A 266 19.22 -8.14 -2.11
CA GLU A 266 20.06 -9.26 -2.50
C GLU A 266 19.40 -10.61 -2.23
N ASP A 267 19.63 -11.57 -3.14
CA ASP A 267 19.10 -12.94 -3.10
C ASP A 267 17.56 -13.01 -3.01
N CYS A 268 16.85 -12.03 -3.56
CA CYS A 268 15.41 -12.00 -3.56
C CYS A 268 14.84 -12.06 -4.98
N ASP A 269 13.98 -13.04 -5.24
CA ASP A 269 13.05 -13.00 -6.36
C ASP A 269 11.82 -12.10 -6.02
N HIS A 270 10.83 -12.08 -6.90
CA HIS A 270 9.62 -11.29 -6.73
C HIS A 270 8.88 -11.57 -5.41
N PHE A 271 8.72 -12.84 -5.07
CA PHE A 271 7.98 -13.27 -3.88
C PHE A 271 8.83 -13.15 -2.61
N GLU A 272 10.12 -13.45 -2.73
CA GLU A 272 11.08 -13.31 -1.64
C GLU A 272 11.22 -11.85 -1.20
N ALA A 273 11.20 -10.89 -2.12
CA ALA A 273 11.19 -9.47 -1.80
C ALA A 273 9.99 -9.08 -0.93
N GLY A 274 8.79 -9.58 -1.24
CA GLY A 274 7.59 -9.34 -0.42
C GLY A 274 7.69 -9.92 1.00
N VAL A 275 8.31 -11.10 1.15
CA VAL A 275 8.52 -11.73 2.48
C VAL A 275 9.62 -11.01 3.26
N ALA A 276 10.72 -10.65 2.60
CA ALA A 276 11.89 -10.04 3.22
C ALA A 276 11.58 -8.68 3.90
N CYS A 277 10.54 -7.98 3.45
CA CYS A 277 10.11 -6.71 4.04
C CYS A 277 9.61 -6.83 5.49
N GLY A 278 9.20 -8.02 5.94
CA GLY A 278 8.83 -8.29 7.33
C GLY A 278 10.00 -8.73 8.21
N ASP A 279 11.16 -8.97 7.64
CA ASP A 279 12.34 -9.46 8.36
C ASP A 279 13.23 -8.31 8.84
N GLN A 280 13.19 -8.04 10.15
CA GLN A 280 13.98 -6.99 10.80
C GLN A 280 15.51 -7.21 10.70
N SER A 281 15.96 -8.44 10.44
CA SER A 281 17.39 -8.74 10.31
C SER A 281 17.96 -8.33 8.95
N ARG A 282 17.10 -8.11 7.96
CA ARG A 282 17.50 -7.67 6.63
C ARG A 282 17.88 -6.18 6.60
N PRO A 283 18.93 -5.79 5.87
CA PRO A 283 19.35 -4.38 5.75
C PRO A 283 18.25 -3.44 5.26
N TRP A 284 17.36 -3.94 4.40
CA TRP A 284 16.23 -3.21 3.85
C TRP A 284 15.37 -2.55 4.94
N PHE A 285 15.02 -3.31 5.98
CA PHE A 285 14.16 -2.81 7.05
C PHE A 285 14.81 -1.65 7.82
N ALA A 286 16.08 -1.80 8.22
CA ALA A 286 16.82 -0.75 8.94
C ALA A 286 16.97 0.53 8.09
N LYS A 287 17.29 0.38 6.80
CA LYS A 287 17.40 1.50 5.86
C LYS A 287 16.07 2.22 5.65
N LEU A 288 14.96 1.47 5.49
CA LEU A 288 13.63 2.06 5.34
C LEU A 288 13.23 2.85 6.58
N VAL A 289 13.39 2.30 7.78
CA VAL A 289 13.03 3.00 9.02
C VAL A 289 13.87 4.27 9.22
N ALA A 290 15.18 4.21 8.91
CA ALA A 290 16.04 5.38 8.95
C ALA A 290 15.59 6.44 7.93
N TRP A 291 15.25 6.02 6.70
CA TRP A 291 14.75 6.91 5.65
C TRP A 291 13.41 7.56 6.06
N MET A 292 12.45 6.78 6.56
CA MET A 292 11.17 7.32 7.06
C MET A 292 11.40 8.35 8.17
N SER A 293 12.36 8.10 9.06
CA SER A 293 12.68 9.01 10.16
C SER A 293 13.32 10.31 9.67
N ALA A 294 14.14 10.25 8.62
CA ALA A 294 14.84 11.39 8.04
C ALA A 294 13.97 12.19 7.04
N THR A 295 12.90 11.60 6.50
CA THR A 295 11.99 12.27 5.57
C THR A 295 11.23 13.39 6.29
N PRO A 296 11.36 14.66 5.86
CA PRO A 296 10.67 15.76 6.49
C PRO A 296 9.16 15.65 6.28
N SER A 297 8.37 16.13 7.26
CA SER A 297 6.92 16.25 7.06
C SER A 297 6.63 17.30 5.99
N THR A 298 5.78 16.94 5.01
CA THR A 298 5.35 17.83 3.95
C THR A 298 4.42 18.92 4.47
N THR A 299 3.61 18.64 5.50
CA THR A 299 2.67 19.59 6.10
C THR A 299 3.35 20.77 6.79
N ASN A 300 4.64 20.69 7.12
CA ASN A 300 5.43 21.81 7.69
C ASN A 300 6.14 22.67 6.63
N SER A 301 5.98 22.37 5.34
CA SER A 301 6.68 23.06 4.26
C SER A 301 5.92 24.28 3.72
N SER A 302 5.43 25.18 4.59
CA SER A 302 5.04 26.54 4.20
C SER A 302 6.23 27.39 3.71
N ALA A 303 7.41 26.79 3.50
CA ALA A 303 8.66 27.43 3.13
C ALA A 303 9.30 26.90 1.81
N ARG A 304 8.54 26.30 0.89
CA ARG A 304 9.07 26.12 -0.47
C ARG A 304 8.88 27.45 -1.25
N PRO A 305 9.95 28.10 -1.73
CA PRO A 305 9.80 29.26 -2.61
C PRO A 305 9.07 28.81 -3.90
N ARG A 306 8.13 29.65 -4.32
CA ARG A 306 7.35 29.48 -5.56
C ARG A 306 8.25 29.59 -6.79
#